data_aa68537b36df9ea318c23ff961e913c6
#
_entry.id   aa68537b36df9ea318c23ff961e913c6
#
_cell.length_a   1.000
_cell.length_b   1.000
_cell.length_c   1.000
_cell.angle_alpha   90.00
_cell.angle_beta   90.00
_cell.angle_gamma   90.00
#
_symmetry.space_group_name_H-M   'P 1'
#
loop_
_entity.id
_entity.type
_entity.pdbx_description
1 polymer ?
#
loop_
_entity_poly.entity_id
_entity_poly.type
_entity_poly.pdbx_seq_one_letter_code
_entity_poly.pdbx_strand_id
1 'polypeptide(L)'
;YLKWLCRRHEWDEVLTVCASTGDTSAAAALYAAYVGTPLKSVVLLPHGKVTPQQLSQPLGSGATVLELPGVFDDCMKVVEHLAEHYRVALLNSKNSWRILGQESYAYEVAQWHGWDVAGLCLFVPIGNAGNVTAIMSGFLKMLDLGIITSLPRVFGVQSEHADPVWRYYAAPKET
;
A
#
# COMPACT_ATOMS: atom_id res chain seq x y z
N TYR A 1 12.37 6.51 3.00
CA TYR A 1 12.61 7.36 1.82
C TYR A 1 12.25 8.82 2.12
N LEU A 2 11.01 9.18 2.51
CA LEU A 2 10.60 10.58 2.75
C LEU A 2 11.49 11.29 3.78
N LYS A 3 11.81 10.64 4.91
CA LYS A 3 12.72 11.21 5.91
C LYS A 3 14.12 11.50 5.34
N TRP A 4 14.61 10.65 4.45
CA TRP A 4 15.87 10.88 3.75
C TRP A 4 15.77 12.07 2.78
N LEU A 5 14.67 12.18 2.01
CA LEU A 5 14.43 13.34 1.15
C LEU A 5 14.38 14.64 1.95
N CYS A 6 13.66 14.65 3.08
CA CYS A 6 13.59 15.83 3.95
C CYS A 6 14.97 16.29 4.41
N ARG A 7 15.82 15.34 4.85
CA ARG A 7 17.20 15.65 5.23
C ARG A 7 18.02 16.19 4.06
N ARG A 8 17.88 15.60 2.88
CA ARG A 8 18.63 16.00 1.70
C ARG A 8 18.26 17.39 1.19
N HIS A 9 17.00 17.78 1.32
CA HIS A 9 16.46 19.04 0.84
C HIS A 9 16.24 20.08 1.95
N GLU A 10 16.67 19.76 3.16
CA GLU A 10 16.50 20.63 4.34
C GLU A 10 15.04 21.05 4.57
N TRP A 11 14.12 20.09 4.39
CA TRP A 11 12.70 20.32 4.61
C TRP A 11 12.35 20.06 6.08
N ASP A 12 11.80 21.07 6.74
CA ASP A 12 11.39 20.99 8.14
C ASP A 12 10.16 20.14 8.35
N GLU A 13 9.28 20.05 7.32
CA GLU A 13 8.05 19.31 7.38
C GLU A 13 7.60 18.82 6.00
N VAL A 14 7.04 17.61 5.98
CA VAL A 14 6.30 17.04 4.84
C VAL A 14 5.01 16.42 5.35
N LEU A 15 3.90 16.80 4.73
CA LEU A 15 2.62 16.16 4.97
C LEU A 15 2.54 14.85 4.16
N THR A 16 2.23 13.75 4.84
CA THR A 16 1.83 12.51 4.20
C THR A 16 0.31 12.45 4.18
N VAL A 17 -0.29 12.30 3.00
CA VAL A 17 -1.73 12.31 2.84
C VAL A 17 -2.22 10.99 2.27
N CYS A 18 -3.31 10.48 2.84
CA CYS A 18 -3.93 9.24 2.42
C CYS A 18 -5.46 9.39 2.47
N ALA A 19 -6.15 9.04 1.39
CA ALA A 19 -7.58 8.81 1.41
C ALA A 19 -7.81 7.29 1.55
N SER A 20 -8.23 6.83 2.71
CA SER A 20 -8.53 5.42 2.98
C SER A 20 -9.34 5.26 4.26
N THR A 21 -10.35 4.42 4.20
CA THR A 21 -11.18 4.04 5.36
C THR A 21 -10.66 2.80 6.11
N GLY A 22 -9.52 2.23 5.69
CA GLY A 22 -9.02 0.96 6.21
C GLY A 22 -7.53 0.95 6.55
N ASP A 23 -6.89 -0.19 6.37
CA ASP A 23 -5.51 -0.46 6.80
C ASP A 23 -4.46 0.49 6.23
N THR A 24 -4.68 1.05 5.03
CA THR A 24 -3.73 1.99 4.44
C THR A 24 -3.61 3.27 5.28
N SER A 25 -4.72 3.84 5.76
CA SER A 25 -4.70 5.03 6.61
C SER A 25 -4.11 4.72 7.98
N ALA A 26 -4.45 3.57 8.54
CA ALA A 26 -3.93 3.09 9.80
C ALA A 26 -2.40 2.93 9.75
N ALA A 27 -1.89 2.23 8.74
CA ALA A 27 -0.46 2.03 8.54
C ALA A 27 0.27 3.37 8.26
N ALA A 28 -0.29 4.24 7.40
CA ALA A 28 0.30 5.55 7.11
C ALA A 28 0.44 6.41 8.37
N ALA A 29 -0.59 6.46 9.20
CA ALA A 29 -0.59 7.19 10.45
C ALA A 29 0.44 6.63 11.46
N LEU A 30 0.42 5.30 11.66
CA LEU A 30 1.33 4.62 12.59
C LEU A 30 2.80 4.84 12.21
N TYR A 31 3.14 4.62 10.95
CA TYR A 31 4.53 4.77 10.50
C TYR A 31 4.97 6.22 10.41
N ALA A 32 4.09 7.17 10.13
CA ALA A 32 4.42 8.59 10.24
C ALA A 32 4.74 8.98 11.69
N ALA A 33 3.96 8.49 12.65
CA ALA A 33 4.22 8.67 14.07
C ALA A 33 5.55 8.03 14.51
N TYR A 34 5.80 6.79 14.07
CA TYR A 34 7.06 6.08 14.36
C TYR A 34 8.30 6.81 13.81
N VAL A 35 8.21 7.33 12.59
CA VAL A 35 9.30 8.11 11.98
C VAL A 35 9.47 9.46 12.66
N GLY A 36 8.37 10.05 13.14
CA GLY A 36 8.35 11.38 13.77
C GLY A 36 8.72 12.51 12.81
N THR A 37 9.15 13.63 13.36
CA THR A 37 9.60 14.77 12.55
C THR A 37 10.63 14.33 11.49
N PRO A 38 10.52 14.75 10.24
CA PRO A 38 9.66 15.84 9.72
C PRO A 38 8.30 15.38 9.13
N LEU A 39 7.83 14.16 9.37
CA LEU A 39 6.61 13.66 8.77
C LEU A 39 5.40 13.94 9.65
N LYS A 40 4.31 14.40 9.04
CA LYS A 40 2.99 14.51 9.64
C LYS A 40 1.97 13.79 8.78
N SER A 41 1.08 13.03 9.39
CA SER A 41 0.06 12.26 8.70
C SER A 41 -1.28 12.99 8.69
N VAL A 42 -1.87 13.06 7.51
CA VAL A 42 -3.24 13.55 7.29
C VAL A 42 -4.03 12.44 6.59
N VAL A 43 -5.17 12.10 7.14
CA VAL A 43 -6.09 11.10 6.58
C VAL A 43 -7.38 11.80 6.16
N LEU A 44 -7.77 11.65 4.89
CA LEU A 44 -9.02 12.16 4.36
C LEU A 44 -10.05 11.05 4.26
N LEU A 45 -11.24 11.30 4.76
CA LEU A 45 -12.33 10.33 4.82
C LEU A 45 -13.66 10.96 4.36
N PRO A 46 -14.54 10.19 3.73
CA PRO A 46 -15.89 10.66 3.45
C PRO A 46 -16.71 10.74 4.75
N HIS A 47 -17.36 11.88 4.96
CA HIS A 47 -18.15 12.15 6.16
C HIS A 47 -19.24 11.10 6.40
N GLY A 48 -19.34 10.59 7.62
CA GLY A 48 -20.35 9.63 8.03
C GLY A 48 -20.25 8.25 7.36
N LYS A 49 -19.15 7.92 6.67
CA LYS A 49 -18.94 6.64 5.98
C LYS A 49 -17.91 5.74 6.65
N VAL A 50 -17.46 6.11 7.83
CA VAL A 50 -16.43 5.38 8.58
C VAL A 50 -16.93 4.99 9.97
N THR A 51 -16.46 3.85 10.43
CA THR A 51 -16.79 3.37 11.79
C THR A 51 -15.79 3.93 12.81
N PRO A 52 -16.18 4.02 14.11
CA PRO A 52 -15.25 4.40 15.17
C PRO A 52 -13.99 3.54 15.22
N GLN A 53 -14.08 2.25 14.89
CA GLN A 53 -12.96 1.32 14.86
C GLN A 53 -11.94 1.70 13.76
N GLN A 54 -12.42 2.11 12.59
CA GLN A 54 -11.56 2.57 11.49
C GLN A 54 -10.85 3.89 11.83
N LEU A 55 -11.46 4.74 12.65
CA LEU A 55 -10.86 6.00 13.10
C LEU A 55 -9.89 5.84 14.26
N SER A 56 -10.08 4.82 15.09
CA SER A 56 -9.33 4.66 16.35
C SER A 56 -7.82 4.61 16.13
N GLN A 57 -7.34 3.90 15.14
CA GLN A 57 -5.91 3.72 14.90
C GLN A 57 -5.23 4.96 14.30
N PRO A 58 -5.77 5.63 13.26
CA PRO A 58 -5.22 6.89 12.79
C PRO A 58 -5.19 7.96 13.87
N LEU A 59 -6.30 8.14 14.62
CA LEU A 59 -6.36 9.12 15.71
C LEU A 59 -5.41 8.76 16.85
N GLY A 60 -5.37 7.50 17.28
CA GLY A 60 -4.46 7.02 18.32
C GLY A 60 -2.99 7.16 17.95
N SER A 61 -2.68 7.20 16.67
CA SER A 61 -1.33 7.47 16.16
C SER A 61 -1.04 8.97 15.97
N GLY A 62 -1.96 9.85 16.34
CA GLY A 62 -1.77 11.30 16.26
C GLY A 62 -1.88 11.87 14.84
N ALA A 63 -2.50 11.16 13.90
CA ALA A 63 -2.79 11.70 12.58
C ALA A 63 -3.91 12.75 12.65
N THR A 64 -3.83 13.75 11.79
CA THR A 64 -4.95 14.67 11.54
C THR A 64 -5.95 13.95 10.62
N VAL A 65 -7.17 13.74 11.12
CA VAL A 65 -8.24 13.15 10.33
C VAL A 65 -9.21 14.25 9.88
N LEU A 66 -9.43 14.33 8.57
CA LEU A 66 -10.35 15.28 7.95
C LEU A 66 -11.49 14.52 7.28
N GLU A 67 -12.72 14.81 7.70
CA GLU A 67 -13.91 14.31 7.03
C GLU A 67 -14.38 15.31 5.97
N LEU A 68 -14.53 14.83 4.75
CA LEU A 68 -14.99 15.63 3.62
C LEU A 68 -16.40 15.21 3.19
N PRO A 69 -17.24 16.14 2.74
CA PRO A 69 -18.51 15.79 2.12
C PRO A 69 -18.29 15.02 0.81
N GLY A 70 -19.16 14.05 0.53
CA GLY A 70 -19.09 13.25 -0.70
C GLY A 70 -18.74 11.79 -0.45
N VAL A 71 -18.10 11.18 -1.45
CA VAL A 71 -17.71 9.77 -1.45
C VAL A 71 -16.19 9.61 -1.48
N PHE A 72 -15.72 8.37 -1.42
CA PHE A 72 -14.28 8.05 -1.44
C PHE A 72 -13.54 8.69 -2.64
N ASP A 73 -14.14 8.65 -3.82
CA ASP A 73 -13.53 9.22 -5.04
C ASP A 73 -13.35 10.73 -4.95
N ASP A 74 -14.21 11.44 -4.21
CA ASP A 74 -14.06 12.89 -4.00
C ASP A 74 -12.88 13.17 -3.07
N CYS A 75 -12.69 12.37 -2.02
CA CYS A 75 -11.50 12.44 -1.18
C CYS A 75 -10.23 12.17 -2.00
N MET A 76 -10.25 11.19 -2.91
CA MET A 76 -9.11 10.90 -3.79
C MET A 76 -8.76 12.06 -4.71
N LYS A 77 -9.75 12.73 -5.32
CA LYS A 77 -9.50 13.93 -6.15
C LYS A 77 -8.82 15.04 -5.37
N VAL A 78 -9.26 15.28 -4.13
CA VAL A 78 -8.63 16.27 -3.25
C VAL A 78 -7.18 15.91 -2.95
N VAL A 79 -6.91 14.66 -2.58
CA VAL A 79 -5.54 14.20 -2.27
C VAL A 79 -4.63 14.29 -3.48
N GLU A 80 -5.11 13.92 -4.66
CA GLU A 80 -4.36 14.03 -5.92
C GLU A 80 -4.06 15.49 -6.25
N HIS A 81 -5.05 16.37 -6.15
CA HIS A 81 -4.84 17.80 -6.34
C HIS A 81 -3.81 18.39 -5.38
N LEU A 82 -3.87 18.00 -4.11
CA LEU A 82 -2.88 18.44 -3.12
C LEU A 82 -1.47 17.95 -3.46
N ALA A 83 -1.34 16.70 -3.91
CA ALA A 83 -0.04 16.13 -4.28
C ALA A 83 0.56 16.76 -5.55
N GLU A 84 -0.26 17.26 -6.47
CA GLU A 84 0.19 17.94 -7.69
C GLU A 84 0.66 19.39 -7.45
N HIS A 85 0.03 20.08 -6.50
CA HIS A 85 0.24 21.53 -6.31
C HIS A 85 1.05 21.91 -5.06
N TYR A 86 1.17 20.98 -4.13
CA TYR A 86 1.82 21.24 -2.84
C TYR A 86 2.87 20.18 -2.50
N ARG A 87 3.73 20.47 -1.55
CA ARG A 87 4.72 19.51 -1.03
C ARG A 87 4.03 18.49 -0.11
N VAL A 88 3.31 17.57 -0.70
CA VAL A 88 2.54 16.53 -0.03
C VAL A 88 2.92 15.18 -0.61
N ALA A 89 3.15 14.20 0.26
CA ALA A 89 3.43 12.83 -0.15
C ALA A 89 2.13 12.01 -0.15
N LEU A 90 1.65 11.65 -1.35
CA LEU A 90 0.52 10.76 -1.53
C LEU A 90 0.90 9.32 -1.15
N LEU A 91 0.17 8.73 -0.19
CA LEU A 91 0.42 7.36 0.28
C LEU A 91 -0.64 6.34 -0.17
N ASN A 92 -1.43 6.66 -1.18
CA ASN A 92 -2.41 5.74 -1.77
C ASN A 92 -1.76 4.73 -2.75
N SER A 93 -2.60 3.84 -3.31
CA SER A 93 -2.17 2.73 -4.19
C SER A 93 -1.40 3.15 -5.44
N LYS A 94 -1.54 4.38 -5.89
CA LYS A 94 -0.81 4.95 -7.03
C LYS A 94 0.69 5.17 -6.76
N ASN A 95 1.12 5.12 -5.50
CA ASN A 95 2.52 5.34 -5.14
C ASN A 95 3.32 4.04 -5.28
N SER A 96 4.22 4.00 -6.26
CA SER A 96 5.07 2.83 -6.55
C SER A 96 6.02 2.44 -5.42
N TRP A 97 6.38 3.35 -4.52
CA TRP A 97 7.17 3.04 -3.32
C TRP A 97 6.45 2.07 -2.37
N ARG A 98 5.13 1.98 -2.46
CA ARG A 98 4.37 0.97 -1.71
C ARG A 98 4.69 -0.44 -2.18
N ILE A 99 4.84 -0.65 -3.49
CA ILE A 99 5.21 -1.97 -4.05
C ILE A 99 6.55 -2.39 -3.48
N LEU A 100 7.55 -1.50 -3.53
CA LEU A 100 8.87 -1.78 -2.96
C LEU A 100 8.81 -2.09 -1.45
N GLY A 101 8.04 -1.34 -0.68
CA GLY A 101 7.87 -1.59 0.75
C GLY A 101 7.13 -2.89 1.07
N GLN A 102 6.14 -3.27 0.27
CA GLN A 102 5.36 -4.49 0.44
C GLN A 102 6.09 -5.77 0.00
N GLU A 103 7.22 -5.67 -0.69
CA GLU A 103 8.07 -6.83 -1.01
C GLU A 103 8.51 -7.60 0.24
N SER A 104 8.58 -6.94 1.40
CA SER A 104 8.94 -7.56 2.68
C SER A 104 8.07 -8.76 3.04
N TYR A 105 6.82 -8.81 2.56
CA TYR A 105 5.95 -9.96 2.73
C TYR A 105 6.61 -11.26 2.20
N ALA A 106 7.18 -11.21 1.00
CA ALA A 106 7.86 -12.37 0.42
C ALA A 106 9.08 -12.79 1.24
N TYR A 107 9.83 -11.82 1.77
CA TYR A 107 11.00 -12.08 2.60
C TYR A 107 10.61 -12.73 3.93
N GLU A 108 9.56 -12.24 4.57
CA GLU A 108 9.04 -12.81 5.81
C GLU A 108 8.51 -14.24 5.61
N VAL A 109 7.78 -14.50 4.52
CA VAL A 109 7.32 -15.84 4.17
C VAL A 109 8.48 -16.79 3.93
N ALA A 110 9.48 -16.38 3.14
CA ALA A 110 10.65 -17.20 2.86
C ALA A 110 11.44 -17.48 4.14
N GLN A 111 11.65 -16.48 4.98
CA GLN A 111 12.34 -16.63 6.27
C GLN A 111 11.59 -17.60 7.20
N TRP A 112 10.27 -17.48 7.27
CA TRP A 112 9.42 -18.38 8.08
C TRP A 112 9.56 -19.84 7.66
N HIS A 113 9.75 -20.09 6.35
CA HIS A 113 9.94 -21.43 5.78
C HIS A 113 11.43 -21.82 5.64
N GLY A 114 12.33 -21.18 6.36
CA GLY A 114 13.77 -21.52 6.32
C GLY A 114 14.40 -21.31 4.94
N TRP A 115 13.87 -20.37 4.15
CA TRP A 115 14.27 -20.03 2.77
C TRP A 115 13.95 -21.13 1.74
N ASP A 116 13.24 -22.18 2.12
CA ASP A 116 12.71 -23.18 1.20
C ASP A 116 11.23 -22.89 0.93
N VAL A 117 10.95 -22.33 -0.23
CA VAL A 117 9.60 -22.00 -0.69
C VAL A 117 9.11 -22.93 -1.79
N ALA A 118 9.88 -23.99 -2.10
CA ALA A 118 9.50 -25.01 -3.06
C ALA A 118 8.20 -25.71 -2.62
N GLY A 119 7.23 -25.79 -3.51
CA GLY A 119 5.95 -26.41 -3.22
C GLY A 119 4.95 -25.58 -2.43
N LEU A 120 5.30 -24.39 -1.93
CA LEU A 120 4.35 -23.49 -1.30
C LEU A 120 3.29 -23.01 -2.28
N CYS A 121 2.07 -22.89 -1.78
CA CYS A 121 0.94 -22.29 -2.49
C CYS A 121 0.47 -21.07 -1.70
N LEU A 122 0.62 -19.90 -2.29
CA LEU A 122 0.18 -18.63 -1.68
C LEU A 122 -1.11 -18.17 -2.35
N PHE A 123 -2.14 -17.93 -1.55
CA PHE A 123 -3.40 -17.37 -2.00
C PHE A 123 -3.46 -15.91 -1.61
N VAL A 124 -3.51 -15.02 -2.59
CA VAL A 124 -3.38 -13.57 -2.39
C VAL A 124 -4.60 -12.86 -2.96
N PRO A 125 -5.28 -12.00 -2.19
CA PRO A 125 -6.37 -11.19 -2.72
C PRO A 125 -5.84 -10.19 -3.75
N ILE A 126 -6.55 -10.07 -4.86
CA ILE A 126 -6.24 -9.10 -5.92
C ILE A 126 -7.35 -8.05 -6.00
N GLY A 127 -7.06 -6.84 -5.52
CA GLY A 127 -7.81 -5.64 -5.84
C GLY A 127 -7.15 -4.91 -7.01
N ASN A 128 -6.30 -3.93 -6.72
CA ASN A 128 -5.51 -3.18 -7.71
C ASN A 128 -4.20 -3.86 -8.14
N ALA A 129 -3.99 -5.11 -7.78
CA ALA A 129 -2.80 -5.93 -8.05
C ALA A 129 -1.46 -5.45 -7.42
N GLY A 130 -1.44 -4.35 -6.68
CA GLY A 130 -0.20 -3.83 -6.06
C GLY A 130 0.44 -4.82 -5.10
N ASN A 131 -0.36 -5.47 -4.26
CA ASN A 131 0.13 -6.44 -3.28
C ASN A 131 0.74 -7.69 -3.94
N VAL A 132 0.02 -8.32 -4.88
CA VAL A 132 0.54 -9.50 -5.59
C VAL A 132 1.78 -9.17 -6.40
N THR A 133 1.84 -7.99 -7.01
CA THR A 133 3.03 -7.50 -7.71
C THR A 133 4.23 -7.38 -6.77
N ALA A 134 4.04 -6.81 -5.59
CA ALA A 134 5.10 -6.70 -4.58
C ALA A 134 5.59 -8.06 -4.10
N ILE A 135 4.67 -8.97 -3.81
CA ILE A 135 5.00 -10.34 -3.38
C ILE A 135 5.84 -11.05 -4.44
N MET A 136 5.39 -11.02 -5.69
CA MET A 136 6.14 -11.65 -6.78
C MET A 136 7.50 -10.98 -7.02
N SER A 137 7.57 -9.65 -6.95
CA SER A 137 8.84 -8.91 -7.06
C SER A 137 9.83 -9.34 -5.98
N GLY A 138 9.38 -9.49 -4.74
CA GLY A 138 10.21 -9.96 -3.64
C GLY A 138 10.76 -11.38 -3.87
N PHE A 139 9.92 -12.31 -4.29
CA PHE A 139 10.36 -13.69 -4.61
C PHE A 139 11.32 -13.73 -5.80
N LEU A 140 11.06 -12.97 -6.86
CA LEU A 140 11.96 -12.89 -8.01
C LEU A 140 13.33 -12.35 -7.61
N LYS A 141 13.39 -11.30 -6.80
CA LYS A 141 14.67 -10.77 -6.29
C LYS A 141 15.45 -11.79 -5.47
N MET A 142 14.75 -12.56 -4.61
CA MET A 142 15.42 -13.61 -3.83
C MET A 142 15.94 -14.74 -4.71
N LEU A 143 15.21 -15.09 -5.77
CA LEU A 143 15.65 -16.09 -6.75
C LEU A 143 16.88 -15.59 -7.52
N ASP A 144 16.85 -14.35 -8.02
CA ASP A 144 17.97 -13.73 -8.75
C ASP A 144 19.24 -13.61 -7.89
N LEU A 145 19.08 -13.38 -6.59
CA LEU A 145 20.17 -13.34 -5.62
C LEU A 145 20.64 -14.72 -5.13
N GLY A 146 19.99 -15.80 -5.56
CA GLY A 146 20.29 -17.15 -5.12
C GLY A 146 19.93 -17.46 -3.66
N ILE A 147 19.09 -16.63 -3.03
CA ILE A 147 18.62 -16.85 -1.64
C ILE A 147 17.61 -18.00 -1.59
N ILE A 148 16.77 -18.11 -2.61
CA ILE A 148 15.87 -19.24 -2.84
C ILE A 148 16.20 -19.90 -4.17
N THR A 149 15.87 -21.18 -4.30
CA THR A 149 16.20 -21.98 -5.49
C THR A 149 15.02 -22.14 -6.46
N SER A 150 13.80 -21.80 -6.02
CA SER A 150 12.58 -21.90 -6.82
C SER A 150 11.56 -20.87 -6.36
N LEU A 151 10.57 -20.60 -7.20
CA LEU A 151 9.45 -19.72 -6.85
C LEU A 151 8.30 -20.53 -6.22
N PRO A 152 7.56 -19.97 -5.27
CA PRO A 152 6.29 -20.54 -4.83
C PRO A 152 5.23 -20.38 -5.92
N ARG A 153 4.15 -21.16 -5.83
CA ARG A 153 2.96 -20.95 -6.65
C ARG A 153 2.08 -19.87 -6.02
N VAL A 154 1.77 -18.83 -6.77
CA VAL A 154 0.92 -17.73 -6.29
C VAL A 154 -0.41 -17.76 -7.03
N PHE A 155 -1.49 -17.82 -6.26
CA PHE A 155 -2.87 -17.81 -6.73
C PHE A 155 -3.54 -16.50 -6.35
N GLY A 156 -3.93 -15.72 -7.36
CA GLY A 156 -4.70 -14.50 -7.16
C GLY A 156 -6.18 -14.80 -6.96
N VAL A 157 -6.78 -14.22 -5.94
CA VAL A 157 -8.19 -14.38 -5.62
C VAL A 157 -8.92 -13.06 -5.80
N GLN A 158 -10.01 -13.06 -6.57
CA GLN A 158 -10.88 -11.90 -6.78
C GLN A 158 -12.33 -12.26 -6.43
N SER A 159 -13.12 -11.23 -6.10
CA SER A 159 -14.57 -11.40 -5.99
C SER A 159 -15.19 -11.60 -7.36
N GLU A 160 -16.19 -12.46 -7.47
CA GLU A 160 -16.93 -12.73 -8.71
C GLU A 160 -17.49 -11.46 -9.38
N HIS A 161 -17.81 -10.45 -8.59
CA HIS A 161 -18.33 -9.18 -9.10
C HIS A 161 -17.26 -8.10 -9.36
N ALA A 162 -15.99 -8.41 -9.07
CA ALA A 162 -14.84 -7.50 -9.23
C ALA A 162 -13.59 -8.29 -9.63
N ASP A 163 -13.63 -8.93 -10.78
CA ASP A 163 -12.65 -9.90 -11.29
C ASP A 163 -11.95 -9.47 -12.60
N PRO A 164 -11.51 -8.22 -12.76
CA PRO A 164 -10.98 -7.73 -14.04
C PRO A 164 -9.72 -8.50 -14.49
N VAL A 165 -8.90 -8.97 -13.56
CA VAL A 165 -7.70 -9.73 -13.89
C VAL A 165 -8.09 -11.12 -14.44
N TRP A 166 -9.01 -11.80 -13.77
CA TRP A 166 -9.51 -13.08 -14.26
C TRP A 166 -10.12 -12.95 -15.66
N ARG A 167 -10.97 -11.96 -15.89
CA ARG A 167 -11.60 -11.71 -17.20
C ARG A 167 -10.56 -11.45 -18.28
N TYR A 168 -9.51 -10.69 -17.98
CA TYR A 168 -8.43 -10.43 -18.93
C TYR A 168 -7.72 -11.72 -19.39
N TYR A 169 -7.45 -12.64 -18.45
CA TYR A 169 -6.80 -13.90 -18.79
C TYR A 169 -7.74 -14.97 -19.36
N ALA A 170 -9.02 -14.93 -19.01
CA ALA A 170 -10.04 -15.83 -19.53
C ALA A 170 -10.57 -15.43 -20.91
N ALA A 171 -10.40 -14.17 -21.32
CA ALA A 171 -10.82 -13.71 -22.63
C ALA A 171 -10.02 -14.41 -23.74
N PRO A 172 -10.65 -14.80 -24.87
CA PRO A 172 -9.94 -15.29 -26.04
C PRO A 172 -8.90 -14.26 -26.47
N LYS A 173 -7.64 -14.67 -26.53
CA LYS A 173 -6.59 -13.80 -27.10
C LYS A 173 -6.77 -13.86 -28.62
N GLU A 174 -7.04 -12.71 -29.22
CA GLU A 174 -6.93 -12.57 -30.68
C GLU A 174 -5.49 -12.91 -31.06
N THR A 175 -5.32 -13.94 -31.86
CA THR A 175 -4.03 -14.43 -32.41
C THR A 175 -3.59 -13.52 -33.55
#